data_c3beadd077fde94cc5ab7e44fc93ee5b
#
_entry.id   c3beadd077fde94cc5ab7e44fc93ee5b
#
_cell.length_a   1.000
_cell.length_b   1.000
_cell.length_c   1.000
_cell.angle_alpha   90.00
_cell.angle_beta   90.00
_cell.angle_gamma   90.00
#
_symmetry.space_group_name_H-M   'P 1'
#
loop_
_entity.id
_entity.type
_entity.pdbx_description
1 polymer ?
#
loop_
_entity_poly.entity_id
_entity_poly.type
_entity_poly.pdbx_seq_one_letter_code
_entity_poly.pdbx_strand_id
1 'polypeptide(L)'
;MNIINNTLNNKTQIEVDDRIIDVNDIEKIERNPFSFKIFKLNIKLITGGVIQEKYKSLSEMHKSYEKLIMEAGFDFSGKLREERVKYANGNIYLRNLIITSSELIGIRRIEELRKGLKSMMYRGAKGMYDTKIELFLKGGNVITLEVENEKYGEYDFEQLKKIFESKKCIAE
;
A
#
# COMPACT_ATOMS: atom_id res chain seq x y z
N MET A 1 -6.18 -7.63 14.99
CA MET A 1 -6.47 -6.38 14.25
C MET A 1 -7.01 -6.70 12.88
N ASN A 2 -8.15 -6.15 12.53
CA ASN A 2 -8.84 -6.35 11.26
C ASN A 2 -8.98 -5.00 10.54
N ILE A 3 -9.00 -5.03 9.23
CA ILE A 3 -9.27 -3.86 8.40
C ILE A 3 -10.68 -4.02 7.85
N ILE A 4 -11.51 -3.01 8.06
CA ILE A 4 -12.89 -2.99 7.60
C ILE A 4 -12.97 -1.98 6.45
N ASN A 5 -13.23 -2.48 5.25
CA ASN A 5 -13.48 -1.63 4.09
C ASN A 5 -14.97 -1.31 4.02
N ASN A 6 -15.31 -0.06 4.25
CA ASN A 6 -16.69 0.41 4.13
C ASN A 6 -16.89 1.04 2.74
N THR A 7 -17.54 0.30 1.85
CA THR A 7 -17.73 0.66 0.43
C THR A 7 -18.55 1.93 0.19
N LEU A 8 -19.29 2.41 1.18
CA LEU A 8 -20.18 3.57 1.03
C LEU A 8 -19.48 4.94 1.13
N ASN A 9 -18.27 5.03 1.74
CA ASN A 9 -17.61 6.32 1.99
C ASN A 9 -16.11 6.36 1.64
N ASN A 10 -15.55 5.37 0.96
CA ASN A 10 -14.09 5.27 0.69
C ASN A 10 -13.20 5.41 1.97
N LYS A 11 -13.75 5.12 3.14
CA LYS A 11 -13.02 5.18 4.40
C LYS A 11 -12.57 3.79 4.78
N THR A 12 -11.28 3.62 4.95
CA THR A 12 -10.70 2.42 5.53
C THR A 12 -10.69 2.57 7.04
N GLN A 13 -11.24 1.59 7.72
CA GLN A 13 -11.27 1.53 9.18
C GLN A 13 -10.44 0.35 9.65
N ILE A 14 -9.76 0.50 10.77
CA ILE A 14 -9.05 -0.58 11.44
C ILE A 14 -9.72 -0.90 12.77
N GLU A 15 -9.75 -2.18 13.12
CA GLU A 15 -10.22 -2.66 14.41
C GLU A 15 -9.01 -3.01 15.29
N VAL A 16 -8.93 -2.39 16.45
CA VAL A 16 -7.86 -2.59 17.44
C VAL A 16 -8.47 -2.62 18.83
N ASP A 17 -8.27 -3.71 19.58
CA ASP A 17 -8.83 -3.87 20.94
C ASP A 17 -10.31 -3.52 21.02
N ASP A 18 -11.16 -4.12 20.17
CA ASP A 18 -12.61 -3.89 20.08
C ASP A 18 -13.01 -2.44 19.72
N ARG A 19 -12.08 -1.64 19.25
CA ARG A 19 -12.32 -0.26 18.78
C ARG A 19 -12.18 -0.19 17.27
N ILE A 20 -13.11 0.51 16.65
CA ILE A 20 -13.06 0.84 15.23
C ILE A 20 -12.49 2.24 15.11
N ILE A 21 -11.40 2.39 14.35
CA ILE A 21 -10.67 3.65 14.16
C ILE A 21 -10.63 3.96 12.67
N ASP A 22 -10.97 5.19 12.30
CA ASP A 22 -10.78 5.67 10.94
C ASP A 22 -9.28 5.86 10.69
N VAL A 23 -8.80 5.38 9.55
CA VAL A 23 -7.39 5.50 9.16
C VAL A 23 -6.94 6.96 9.10
N ASN A 24 -7.84 7.87 8.72
CA ASN A 24 -7.55 9.31 8.66
C ASN A 24 -7.35 9.94 10.04
N ASP A 25 -7.80 9.29 11.12
CA ASP A 25 -7.58 9.76 12.49
C ASP A 25 -6.22 9.29 13.05
N ILE A 26 -5.46 8.53 12.28
CA ILE A 26 -4.15 8.01 12.69
C ILE A 26 -3.05 8.92 12.17
N GLU A 27 -2.29 9.50 13.07
CA GLU A 27 -1.09 10.27 12.75
C GLU A 27 0.06 9.35 12.35
N LYS A 28 0.29 8.28 13.12
CA LYS A 28 1.43 7.40 12.94
C LYS A 28 1.24 6.03 13.60
N ILE A 29 1.81 5.00 13.01
CA ILE A 29 1.92 3.66 13.59
C ILE A 29 3.39 3.36 13.86
N GLU A 30 3.74 3.05 15.10
CA GLU A 30 5.12 2.77 15.51
C GLU A 30 5.26 1.36 16.08
N ARG A 31 6.35 0.70 15.71
CA ARG A 31 6.77 -0.57 16.30
C ARG A 31 7.64 -0.31 17.51
N ASN A 32 7.34 -0.97 18.62
CA ASN A 32 8.22 -0.99 19.78
C ASN A 32 8.78 -2.41 19.98
N PRO A 33 9.92 -2.76 19.36
CA PRO A 33 10.54 -4.08 19.47
C PRO A 33 11.36 -4.26 20.75
N PHE A 34 11.58 -3.22 21.55
CA PHE A 34 12.54 -3.21 22.66
C PHE A 34 12.00 -3.73 24.00
N SER A 35 10.84 -4.37 24.00
CA SER A 35 10.36 -5.03 25.22
C SER A 35 10.80 -6.48 25.24
N PHE A 36 11.53 -6.90 26.27
CA PHE A 36 12.04 -8.27 26.42
C PHE A 36 10.97 -9.37 26.47
N LYS A 37 9.68 -9.03 26.64
CA LYS A 37 8.60 -10.01 26.78
C LYS A 37 7.33 -9.68 26.00
N ILE A 38 7.13 -8.43 25.60
CA ILE A 38 5.89 -7.99 24.94
C ILE A 38 6.26 -7.02 23.82
N PHE A 39 5.96 -7.41 22.60
CA PHE A 39 6.12 -6.55 21.43
C PHE A 39 4.86 -5.71 21.24
N LYS A 40 5.00 -4.43 20.91
CA LYS A 40 3.88 -3.51 20.83
C LYS A 40 3.85 -2.76 19.50
N LEU A 41 2.65 -2.58 18.96
CA LEU A 41 2.34 -1.53 18.01
C LEU A 41 1.68 -0.38 18.76
N ASN A 42 2.21 0.82 18.56
CA ASN A 42 1.60 2.05 19.08
C ASN A 42 0.93 2.78 17.91
N ILE A 43 -0.35 2.97 18.00
CA ILE A 43 -1.15 3.72 17.04
C ILE A 43 -1.38 5.09 17.65
N LYS A 44 -0.70 6.09 17.12
CA LYS A 44 -0.84 7.50 17.55
C LYS A 44 -1.98 8.13 16.75
N LEU A 45 -2.90 8.78 17.46
CA LEU A 45 -4.00 9.50 16.86
C LEU A 45 -3.65 10.98 16.71
N ILE A 46 -4.19 11.64 15.69
CA ILE A 46 -4.04 13.09 15.49
C ILE A 46 -4.54 13.92 16.67
N THR A 47 -5.43 13.36 17.47
CA THR A 47 -5.92 13.96 18.72
C THR A 47 -4.92 13.85 19.89
N GLY A 48 -3.75 13.24 19.68
CA GLY A 48 -2.74 13.00 20.71
C GLY A 48 -2.94 11.71 21.52
N GLY A 49 -4.00 10.95 21.29
CA GLY A 49 -4.23 9.66 21.93
C GLY A 49 -3.27 8.58 21.39
N VAL A 50 -2.96 7.57 22.22
CA VAL A 50 -2.16 6.41 21.81
C VAL A 50 -2.91 5.14 22.16
N ILE A 51 -3.10 4.27 21.15
CA ILE A 51 -3.65 2.94 21.31
C ILE A 51 -2.50 1.95 21.16
N GLN A 52 -2.43 0.96 22.06
CA GLN A 52 -1.37 -0.05 22.03
C GLN A 52 -1.94 -1.42 21.78
N GLU A 53 -1.43 -2.10 20.77
CA GLU A 53 -1.69 -3.51 20.52
C GLU A 53 -0.46 -4.34 20.94
N LYS A 54 -0.68 -5.42 21.68
CA LYS A 54 0.37 -6.26 22.25
C LYS A 54 0.47 -7.59 21.50
N TYR A 55 1.69 -8.04 21.26
CA TYR A 55 1.99 -9.30 20.58
C TYR A 55 2.91 -10.17 21.42
N LYS A 56 2.75 -11.46 21.29
CA LYS A 56 3.60 -12.47 21.99
C LYS A 56 4.92 -12.69 21.29
N SER A 57 5.01 -12.39 19.99
CA SER A 57 6.23 -12.56 19.21
C SER A 57 6.52 -11.35 18.33
N LEU A 58 7.82 -11.13 18.07
CA LEU A 58 8.28 -10.11 17.15
C LEU A 58 7.77 -10.35 15.72
N SER A 59 7.70 -11.60 15.31
CA SER A 59 7.21 -12.00 13.99
C SER A 59 5.73 -11.65 13.79
N GLU A 60 4.89 -11.88 14.80
CA GLU A 60 3.47 -11.50 14.73
C GLU A 60 3.30 -9.99 14.64
N MET A 61 4.03 -9.25 15.47
CA MET A 61 4.02 -7.78 15.43
C MET A 61 4.44 -7.26 14.05
N HIS A 62 5.51 -7.82 13.46
CA HIS A 62 5.96 -7.40 12.14
C HIS A 62 4.94 -7.71 11.04
N LYS A 63 4.32 -8.88 11.07
CA LYS A 63 3.26 -9.26 10.12
C LYS A 63 2.07 -8.31 10.22
N SER A 64 1.62 -8.00 11.44
CA SER A 64 0.51 -7.07 11.66
C SER A 64 0.86 -5.66 11.21
N TYR A 65 2.08 -5.20 11.49
CA TYR A 65 2.57 -3.90 11.02
C TYR A 65 2.60 -3.84 9.49
N GLU A 66 3.18 -4.84 8.84
CA GLU A 66 3.24 -4.90 7.37
C GLU A 66 1.84 -4.93 6.75
N LYS A 67 0.93 -5.71 7.34
CA LYS A 67 -0.47 -5.75 6.89
C LYS A 67 -1.11 -4.38 6.98
N LEU A 68 -0.95 -3.67 8.11
CA LEU A 68 -1.49 -2.32 8.29
C LEU A 68 -0.99 -1.33 7.27
N ILE A 69 0.34 -1.24 7.10
CA ILE A 69 0.92 -0.27 6.16
C ILE A 69 0.50 -0.55 4.71
N MET A 70 0.31 -1.82 4.36
CA MET A 70 -0.11 -2.18 3.00
C MET A 70 -1.60 -1.94 2.75
N GLU A 71 -2.46 -2.39 3.68
CA GLU A 71 -3.90 -2.37 3.48
C GLU A 71 -4.53 -1.03 3.89
N ALA A 72 -4.00 -0.35 4.90
CA ALA A 72 -4.50 0.94 5.37
C ALA A 72 -3.77 2.15 4.76
N GLY A 73 -2.81 1.94 3.86
CA GLY A 73 -2.17 3.02 3.11
C GLY A 73 -1.11 3.80 3.89
N PHE A 74 -0.42 3.17 4.86
CA PHE A 74 0.73 3.79 5.54
C PHE A 74 2.04 3.48 4.82
N ASP A 75 3.03 4.36 4.97
CA ASP A 75 4.40 4.11 4.53
C ASP A 75 5.17 3.24 5.56
N PHE A 76 6.40 2.81 5.22
CA PHE A 76 7.22 2.02 6.13
C PHE A 76 7.71 2.79 7.37
N SER A 77 7.55 4.10 7.41
CA SER A 77 7.79 4.91 8.61
C SER A 77 6.57 4.95 9.52
N GLY A 78 5.45 4.35 9.09
CA GLY A 78 4.19 4.31 9.83
C GLY A 78 3.37 5.60 9.70
N LYS A 79 3.68 6.46 8.73
CA LYS A 79 2.87 7.64 8.40
C LYS A 79 1.88 7.30 7.30
N LEU A 80 0.73 7.97 7.30
CA LEU A 80 -0.26 7.82 6.23
C LEU A 80 0.39 8.15 4.89
N ARG A 81 0.30 7.20 3.96
CA ARG A 81 0.85 7.35 2.62
C ARG A 81 -0.10 8.18 1.77
N GLU A 82 0.43 9.12 1.03
CA GLU A 82 -0.34 9.75 -0.04
C GLU A 82 -0.80 8.68 -1.03
N GLU A 83 -2.08 8.68 -1.37
CA GLU A 83 -2.60 7.78 -2.40
C GLU A 83 -1.89 8.04 -3.73
N ARG A 84 -1.13 7.04 -4.18
CA ARG A 84 -0.40 7.12 -5.46
C ARG A 84 -1.30 6.84 -6.64
N VAL A 85 -2.37 6.06 -6.41
CA VAL A 85 -3.36 5.67 -7.42
C VAL A 85 -4.74 6.00 -6.87
N LYS A 86 -5.42 6.94 -7.48
CA LYS A 86 -6.83 7.28 -7.19
C LYS A 86 -7.67 7.06 -8.41
N TYR A 87 -8.91 6.63 -8.22
CA TYR A 87 -9.90 6.55 -9.28
C TYR A 87 -11.13 7.39 -8.94
N ALA A 88 -11.44 8.34 -9.79
CA ALA A 88 -12.64 9.17 -9.64
C ALA A 88 -13.13 9.66 -11.01
N ASN A 89 -14.45 9.69 -11.19
CA ASN A 89 -15.10 10.27 -12.37
C ASN A 89 -14.56 9.71 -13.71
N GLY A 90 -14.25 8.41 -13.75
CA GLY A 90 -13.72 7.78 -14.96
C GLY A 90 -12.23 8.04 -15.22
N ASN A 91 -11.53 8.73 -14.33
CA ASN A 91 -10.11 9.03 -14.44
C ASN A 91 -9.28 8.31 -13.38
N ILE A 92 -8.08 7.91 -13.79
CA ILE A 92 -7.05 7.35 -12.93
C ILE A 92 -6.03 8.46 -12.67
N TYR A 93 -5.90 8.84 -11.42
CA TYR A 93 -4.95 9.86 -10.96
C TYR A 93 -3.70 9.14 -10.44
N LEU A 94 -2.55 9.49 -11.01
CA LEU A 94 -1.24 8.95 -10.67
C LEU A 94 -0.34 10.13 -10.36
N ARG A 95 0.21 10.27 -9.16
CA ARG A 95 1.10 11.37 -8.75
C ARG A 95 0.98 12.65 -9.60
N ASN A 96 1.65 12.67 -10.78
CA ASN A 96 1.73 13.83 -11.68
C ASN A 96 0.99 13.60 -13.01
N LEU A 97 0.16 12.57 -13.10
CA LEU A 97 -0.48 12.17 -14.35
C LEU A 97 -1.94 11.81 -14.13
N ILE A 98 -2.78 12.19 -15.06
CA ILE A 98 -4.19 11.79 -15.11
C ILE A 98 -4.41 11.04 -16.41
N ILE A 99 -4.98 9.83 -16.29
CA ILE A 99 -5.32 8.97 -17.43
C ILE A 99 -6.82 8.74 -17.40
N THR A 100 -7.49 8.98 -18.50
CA THR A 100 -8.87 8.54 -18.64
C THR A 100 -8.91 7.01 -18.63
N SER A 101 -9.71 6.42 -17.77
CA SER A 101 -9.73 4.96 -17.63
C SER A 101 -10.07 4.25 -18.93
N SER A 102 -10.88 4.86 -19.83
CA SER A 102 -11.20 4.31 -21.16
C SER A 102 -9.97 4.16 -22.07
N GLU A 103 -8.90 4.92 -21.84
CA GLU A 103 -7.67 4.82 -22.60
C GLU A 103 -6.78 3.65 -22.17
N LEU A 104 -6.91 3.17 -20.94
CA LEU A 104 -6.10 2.07 -20.41
C LEU A 104 -6.56 0.75 -21.03
N ILE A 105 -5.71 0.06 -21.79
CA ILE A 105 -5.98 -1.23 -22.44
C ILE A 105 -5.26 -2.41 -21.78
N GLY A 106 -4.26 -2.16 -20.96
CA GLY A 106 -3.52 -3.21 -20.26
C GLY A 106 -2.63 -2.65 -19.17
N ILE A 107 -2.26 -3.52 -18.23
CA ILE A 107 -1.31 -3.24 -17.16
C ILE A 107 -0.34 -4.41 -17.04
N ARG A 108 0.92 -4.13 -16.73
CA ARG A 108 1.94 -5.16 -16.49
C ARG A 108 2.84 -4.75 -15.31
N ARG A 109 3.12 -5.68 -14.42
CA ARG A 109 4.16 -5.54 -13.40
C ARG A 109 5.46 -6.17 -13.88
N ILE A 110 6.54 -5.44 -13.73
CA ILE A 110 7.90 -5.89 -14.05
C ILE A 110 8.74 -5.80 -12.79
N GLU A 111 9.45 -6.85 -12.49
CA GLU A 111 10.45 -6.89 -11.43
C GLU A 111 11.83 -7.02 -12.05
N GLU A 112 12.66 -5.98 -11.87
CA GLU A 112 14.03 -5.95 -12.36
C GLU A 112 14.99 -6.07 -11.19
N LEU A 113 15.97 -6.96 -11.32
CA LEU A 113 17.03 -7.08 -10.31
C LEU A 113 17.82 -5.77 -10.24
N ARG A 114 17.94 -5.19 -9.05
CA ARG A 114 18.76 -3.99 -8.84
C ARG A 114 20.19 -4.20 -9.31
N LYS A 115 20.64 -3.36 -10.24
CA LYS A 115 22.00 -3.35 -10.73
C LYS A 115 22.90 -2.59 -9.76
N GLY A 116 24.03 -3.17 -9.34
CA GLY A 116 25.07 -2.50 -8.57
C GLY A 116 25.60 -3.28 -7.37
N LEU A 117 26.57 -2.68 -6.66
CA LEU A 117 27.23 -3.29 -5.50
C LEU A 117 26.26 -3.76 -4.40
N LYS A 118 25.14 -3.06 -4.22
CA LYS A 118 24.07 -3.47 -3.29
C LYS A 118 23.42 -4.79 -3.67
N SER A 119 23.35 -5.14 -4.95
CA SER A 119 22.80 -6.42 -5.40
C SER A 119 23.69 -7.61 -5.04
N MET A 120 24.99 -7.40 -4.95
CA MET A 120 25.93 -8.47 -4.59
C MET A 120 25.89 -8.83 -3.10
N MET A 121 25.62 -7.85 -2.22
CA MET A 121 25.55 -8.06 -0.77
C MET A 121 24.25 -8.69 -0.30
N TYR A 122 23.18 -8.60 -1.10
CA TYR A 122 21.83 -9.02 -0.71
C TYR A 122 21.26 -10.15 -1.56
N ARG A 123 22.08 -10.96 -2.21
CA ARG A 123 21.61 -12.11 -3.01
C ARG A 123 20.69 -13.01 -2.17
N GLY A 124 19.41 -13.04 -2.53
CA GLY A 124 18.38 -13.82 -1.85
C GLY A 124 17.52 -13.08 -0.82
N ALA A 125 17.76 -11.79 -0.54
CA ALA A 125 16.92 -11.00 0.36
C ALA A 125 15.75 -10.34 -0.41
N LYS A 126 14.56 -10.33 0.20
CA LYS A 126 13.43 -9.52 -0.28
C LYS A 126 13.86 -8.05 -0.34
N GLY A 127 13.55 -7.35 -1.42
CA GLY A 127 13.93 -5.95 -1.63
C GLY A 127 15.09 -5.75 -2.60
N MET A 128 15.47 -6.80 -3.33
CA MET A 128 16.50 -6.73 -4.38
C MET A 128 15.98 -6.30 -5.75
N TYR A 129 14.68 -6.21 -5.90
CA TYR A 129 14.04 -5.91 -7.16
C TYR A 129 13.49 -4.50 -7.15
N ASP A 130 13.71 -3.79 -8.24
CA ASP A 130 12.98 -2.57 -8.54
C ASP A 130 11.70 -2.97 -9.28
N THR A 131 10.56 -2.54 -8.75
CA THR A 131 9.27 -2.83 -9.34
C THR A 131 8.87 -1.68 -10.25
N LYS A 132 8.47 -2.02 -11.48
CA LYS A 132 7.89 -1.09 -12.44
C LYS A 132 6.49 -1.55 -12.80
N ILE A 133 5.59 -0.61 -13.01
CA ILE A 133 4.25 -0.88 -13.51
C ILE A 133 4.13 -0.19 -14.87
N GLU A 134 3.83 -0.94 -15.90
CA GLU A 134 3.55 -0.42 -17.22
C GLU A 134 2.06 -0.36 -17.47
N LEU A 135 1.61 0.79 -17.95
CA LEU A 135 0.24 1.07 -18.35
C LEU A 135 0.21 1.20 -19.87
N PHE A 136 -0.49 0.31 -20.52
CA PHE A 136 -0.66 0.31 -21.97
C PHE A 136 -1.92 1.11 -22.33
N LEU A 137 -1.77 2.14 -23.14
CA LEU A 137 -2.85 3.03 -23.55
C LEU A 137 -3.28 2.75 -25.01
N LYS A 138 -4.54 3.08 -25.31
CA LYS A 138 -5.00 3.17 -26.70
C LYS A 138 -4.07 4.11 -27.47
N GLY A 139 -3.78 3.79 -28.71
CA GLY A 139 -2.82 4.56 -29.51
C GLY A 139 -1.36 4.11 -29.35
N GLY A 140 -1.09 3.04 -28.57
CA GLY A 140 0.23 2.40 -28.47
C GLY A 140 1.19 3.06 -27.46
N ASN A 141 0.77 4.10 -26.75
CA ASN A 141 1.60 4.70 -25.71
C ASN A 141 1.71 3.78 -24.48
N VAL A 142 2.91 3.74 -23.89
CA VAL A 142 3.18 3.02 -22.66
C VAL A 142 3.70 4.00 -21.61
N ILE A 143 3.07 4.00 -20.44
CA ILE A 143 3.50 4.79 -19.30
C ILE A 143 4.14 3.84 -18.29
N THR A 144 5.35 4.15 -17.87
CA THR A 144 6.08 3.38 -16.87
C THR A 144 6.08 4.12 -15.54
N LEU A 145 5.54 3.48 -14.51
CA LEU A 145 5.57 3.95 -13.12
C LEU A 145 6.71 3.23 -12.40
N GLU A 146 7.71 3.96 -11.98
CA GLU A 146 8.77 3.42 -11.11
C GLU A 146 8.28 3.40 -9.67
N VAL A 147 8.48 2.29 -8.99
CA VAL A 147 8.07 2.12 -7.60
C VAL A 147 9.31 1.85 -6.76
N GLU A 148 9.50 2.69 -5.75
CA GLU A 148 10.69 2.66 -4.88
C GLU A 148 10.82 1.38 -4.04
N ASN A 149 9.73 0.62 -3.90
CA ASN A 149 9.67 -0.55 -3.05
C ASN A 149 8.74 -1.61 -3.65
N GLU A 150 9.18 -2.87 -3.65
CA GLU A 150 8.44 -4.02 -4.17
C GLU A 150 7.00 -4.12 -3.61
N LYS A 151 6.85 -3.94 -2.29
CA LYS A 151 5.53 -4.03 -1.63
C LYS A 151 4.59 -2.90 -2.07
N TYR A 152 5.10 -1.69 -2.24
CA TYR A 152 4.31 -0.58 -2.77
C TYR A 152 3.93 -0.82 -4.23
N GLY A 153 4.84 -1.42 -5.00
CA GLY A 153 4.56 -1.82 -6.38
C GLY A 153 3.45 -2.84 -6.48
N GLU A 154 3.45 -3.82 -5.60
CA GLU A 154 2.38 -4.81 -5.51
C GLU A 154 1.04 -4.16 -5.16
N TYR A 155 1.02 -3.30 -4.14
CA TYR A 155 -0.20 -2.59 -3.76
C TYR A 155 -0.74 -1.70 -4.88
N ASP A 156 0.10 -0.85 -5.49
CA ASP A 156 -0.30 0.04 -6.58
C ASP A 156 -0.78 -0.75 -7.80
N PHE A 157 -0.12 -1.88 -8.11
CA PHE A 157 -0.53 -2.78 -9.19
C PHE A 157 -1.90 -3.39 -8.93
N GLU A 158 -2.17 -3.89 -7.72
CA GLU A 158 -3.48 -4.45 -7.37
C GLU A 158 -4.60 -3.40 -7.41
N GLN A 159 -4.34 -2.14 -7.02
CA GLN A 159 -5.30 -1.05 -7.18
C GLN A 159 -5.62 -0.78 -8.66
N LEU A 160 -4.59 -0.67 -9.50
CA LEU A 160 -4.75 -0.48 -10.94
C LEU A 160 -5.49 -1.66 -11.60
N LYS A 161 -5.20 -2.88 -11.16
CA LYS A 161 -5.85 -4.09 -11.65
C LYS A 161 -7.35 -4.08 -11.33
N LYS A 162 -7.73 -3.73 -10.10
CA LYS A 162 -9.15 -3.58 -9.71
C LYS A 162 -9.88 -2.56 -10.58
N ILE A 163 -9.25 -1.40 -10.84
CA ILE A 163 -9.80 -0.36 -11.72
C ILE A 163 -9.96 -0.91 -13.15
N PHE A 164 -8.96 -1.62 -13.65
CA PHE A 164 -8.99 -2.19 -15.00
C PHE A 164 -10.03 -3.28 -15.15
N GLU A 165 -10.21 -4.15 -14.16
CA GLU A 165 -11.20 -5.23 -14.17
C GLU A 165 -12.62 -4.70 -14.02
N SER A 166 -12.85 -3.68 -13.16
CA SER A 166 -14.17 -3.05 -13.00
C SER A 166 -14.71 -2.44 -14.29
N LYS A 167 -13.83 -2.02 -15.20
CA LYS A 167 -14.22 -1.53 -16.54
C LYS A 167 -14.80 -2.61 -17.43
N LYS A 168 -14.28 -3.83 -17.34
CA LYS A 168 -14.76 -4.93 -18.20
C LYS A 168 -16.21 -5.31 -17.87
N CYS A 169 -16.60 -5.18 -16.60
CA CYS A 169 -17.96 -5.47 -16.14
C CYS A 169 -19.01 -4.41 -16.53
N ILE A 170 -18.58 -3.22 -16.98
CA ILE A 170 -19.49 -2.13 -17.38
C ILE A 170 -19.70 -2.11 -18.91
N ALA A 171 -18.85 -2.83 -19.65
CA ALA A 171 -18.88 -2.86 -21.12
C ALA A 171 -19.65 -4.08 -21.71
N GLU A 172 -20.22 -4.93 -20.87
CA GLU A 172 -21.19 -5.99 -21.18
C GLU A 172 -22.62 -5.54 -20.82
#